data_3389dc1856fb3717324af8d790f518a0
#
_entry.id   3389dc1856fb3717324af8d790f518a0
#
_cell.length_a   1.000
_cell.length_b   1.000
_cell.length_c   1.000
_cell.angle_alpha   90.00
_cell.angle_beta   90.00
_cell.angle_gamma   90.00
#
_symmetry.space_group_name_H-M   'P 1'
#
loop_
_entity.id
_entity.type
_entity.pdbx_description
1 polymer ?
#
loop_
_entity_poly.entity_id
_entity_poly.type
_entity_poly.pdbx_seq_one_letter_code
_entity_poly.pdbx_strand_id
1 'polypeptide(L)'
;FSTKGNGLVKAEPDMNSPQGLRFVRYKNDPKNPNSISSNDVYFTYQDSQGRIWVGLLGGGLNLISEANGTIAFKHKYNGLKQYPLYGLYMEVRTMTEDNDGRIWVGTMDGLMSFDGHFTNPEEIQFETYRQVSERSNVADNDIYVLYKDSESQIWVSVFGGVLNKLVHYD
;
A
#
# COMPACT_ATOMS: atom_id res chain seq x y z
N PHE A 1 -1.88 -6.27 12.33
CA PHE A 1 -0.83 -5.41 12.90
C PHE A 1 0.36 -5.38 11.96
N SER A 2 0.82 -4.18 11.65
CA SER A 2 2.05 -3.92 10.89
C SER A 2 3.27 -3.99 11.81
N THR A 3 4.36 -4.59 11.35
CA THR A 3 5.60 -4.70 12.15
C THR A 3 6.82 -4.41 11.29
N LYS A 4 7.85 -3.81 11.90
CA LYS A 4 9.14 -3.62 11.25
C LYS A 4 9.99 -4.89 11.42
N GLY A 5 10.38 -5.51 10.31
CA GLY A 5 11.24 -6.71 10.26
C GLY A 5 10.55 -8.03 10.64
N ASN A 6 9.27 -8.01 11.05
CA ASN A 6 8.57 -9.22 11.51
C ASN A 6 7.34 -9.61 10.69
N GLY A 7 7.09 -8.92 9.59
CA GLY A 7 5.99 -9.20 8.68
C GLY A 7 4.64 -8.68 9.17
N LEU A 8 3.56 -9.25 8.65
CA LEU A 8 2.18 -8.92 8.98
C LEU A 8 1.63 -9.89 10.03
N VAL A 9 0.92 -9.38 11.03
CA VAL A 9 0.23 -10.20 12.04
C VAL A 9 -1.28 -9.98 11.94
N LYS A 10 -2.03 -11.06 11.74
CA LYS A 10 -3.50 -11.11 11.82
C LYS A 10 -3.89 -11.60 13.22
N ALA A 11 -4.78 -10.89 13.90
CA ALA A 11 -5.43 -11.35 15.10
C ALA A 11 -6.83 -11.90 14.74
N GLU A 12 -7.16 -13.06 15.23
CA GLU A 12 -8.45 -13.73 15.03
C GLU A 12 -9.07 -14.08 16.38
N PRO A 13 -10.40 -13.98 16.54
CA PRO A 13 -11.08 -14.49 17.74
C PRO A 13 -10.78 -15.98 17.92
N ASP A 14 -10.43 -16.37 19.15
CA ASP A 14 -10.19 -17.77 19.52
C ASP A 14 -10.67 -18.02 20.95
N MET A 15 -11.83 -18.65 21.08
CA MET A 15 -12.45 -18.95 22.37
C MET A 15 -11.65 -19.93 23.22
N ASN A 16 -10.69 -20.67 22.63
CA ASN A 16 -9.82 -21.60 23.34
C ASN A 16 -8.53 -20.93 23.83
N SER A 17 -8.26 -19.70 23.38
CA SER A 17 -7.13 -18.91 23.86
C SER A 17 -7.44 -18.21 25.17
N PRO A 18 -6.55 -18.21 26.17
CA PRO A 18 -6.76 -17.45 27.43
C PRO A 18 -6.98 -15.95 27.22
N GLN A 19 -6.51 -15.41 26.09
CA GLN A 19 -6.66 -13.99 25.72
C GLN A 19 -7.82 -13.74 24.76
N GLY A 20 -8.58 -14.78 24.38
CA GLY A 20 -9.66 -14.69 23.39
C GLY A 20 -9.20 -14.45 21.95
N LEU A 21 -7.89 -14.50 21.68
CA LEU A 21 -7.29 -14.20 20.39
C LEU A 21 -6.23 -15.24 20.00
N ARG A 22 -6.18 -15.54 18.72
CA ARG A 22 -5.09 -16.23 18.05
C ARG A 22 -4.37 -15.28 17.11
N PHE A 23 -3.04 -15.34 17.07
CA PHE A 23 -2.21 -14.53 16.19
C PHE A 23 -1.57 -15.40 15.10
N VAL A 24 -1.83 -15.01 13.85
CA VAL A 24 -1.23 -15.63 12.67
C VAL A 24 -0.25 -14.65 12.06
N ARG A 25 1.00 -15.10 11.85
CA ARG A 25 2.06 -14.25 11.30
C ARG A 25 2.41 -14.67 9.88
N TYR A 26 2.44 -13.68 8.99
CA TYR A 26 2.84 -13.81 7.60
C TYR A 26 4.20 -13.15 7.39
N LYS A 27 5.18 -13.92 6.98
CA LYS A 27 6.55 -13.46 6.69
C LYS A 27 6.90 -13.68 5.23
N ASN A 28 7.85 -12.87 4.74
CA ASN A 28 8.48 -13.13 3.46
C ASN A 28 9.20 -14.47 3.49
N ASP A 29 8.93 -15.28 2.49
CA ASP A 29 9.62 -16.53 2.19
C ASP A 29 10.04 -16.51 0.71
N PRO A 30 11.34 -16.36 0.40
CA PRO A 30 11.83 -16.34 -0.97
C PRO A 30 11.51 -17.59 -1.79
N LYS A 31 11.17 -18.71 -1.13
CA LYS A 31 10.77 -19.96 -1.79
C LYS A 31 9.28 -20.04 -2.08
N ASN A 32 8.48 -19.16 -1.48
CA ASN A 32 7.04 -19.10 -1.67
C ASN A 32 6.66 -17.79 -2.40
N PRO A 33 6.37 -17.83 -3.71
CA PRO A 33 6.01 -16.65 -4.48
C PRO A 33 4.70 -15.98 -4.02
N ASN A 34 3.91 -16.64 -3.20
CA ASN A 34 2.67 -16.12 -2.64
C ASN A 34 2.84 -15.58 -1.21
N SER A 35 4.05 -15.56 -0.67
CA SER A 35 4.33 -14.90 0.61
C SER A 35 4.33 -13.38 0.47
N ILE A 36 4.22 -12.66 1.58
CA ILE A 36 4.40 -11.20 1.60
C ILE A 36 5.78 -10.81 1.06
N SER A 37 5.88 -9.74 0.29
CA SER A 37 7.10 -9.39 -0.47
C SER A 37 8.23 -8.75 0.36
N SER A 38 7.96 -8.32 1.60
CA SER A 38 8.93 -7.83 2.58
C SER A 38 8.43 -8.07 4.00
N ASN A 39 9.34 -8.09 4.98
CA ASN A 39 8.98 -8.17 6.39
C ASN A 39 8.79 -6.79 7.05
N ASP A 40 9.10 -5.70 6.36
CA ASP A 40 8.93 -4.34 6.83
C ASP A 40 7.56 -3.80 6.42
N VAL A 41 6.53 -4.12 7.21
CA VAL A 41 5.16 -3.70 6.98
C VAL A 41 4.95 -2.31 7.59
N TYR A 42 4.55 -1.36 6.73
CA TYR A 42 4.33 0.03 7.15
C TYR A 42 2.87 0.27 7.55
N PHE A 43 1.92 -0.19 6.72
CA PHE A 43 0.49 -0.03 6.99
C PHE A 43 -0.34 -1.16 6.35
N THR A 44 -1.60 -1.20 6.74
CA THR A 44 -2.66 -1.97 6.07
C THR A 44 -3.82 -1.03 5.78
N TYR A 45 -4.47 -1.19 4.65
CA TYR A 45 -5.60 -0.38 4.20
C TYR A 45 -6.70 -1.28 3.64
N GLN A 46 -7.95 -1.02 4.01
CA GLN A 46 -9.10 -1.68 3.39
C GLN A 46 -9.78 -0.67 2.46
N ASP A 47 -9.89 -1.03 1.18
CA ASP A 47 -10.58 -0.21 0.20
C ASP A 47 -12.12 -0.39 0.25
N SER A 48 -12.85 0.43 -0.51
CA SER A 48 -14.31 0.40 -0.55
C SER A 48 -14.89 -0.92 -1.08
N GLN A 49 -14.10 -1.71 -1.81
CA GLN A 49 -14.44 -3.04 -2.29
C GLN A 49 -14.17 -4.13 -1.23
N GLY A 50 -13.70 -3.76 -0.03
CA GLY A 50 -13.38 -4.68 1.06
C GLY A 50 -12.05 -5.41 0.91
N ARG A 51 -11.24 -5.10 -0.10
CA ARG A 51 -9.92 -5.69 -0.30
C ARG A 51 -8.91 -5.10 0.66
N ILE A 52 -7.97 -5.92 1.12
CA ILE A 52 -6.94 -5.48 2.07
C ILE A 52 -5.60 -5.33 1.35
N TRP A 53 -5.07 -4.14 1.41
CA TRP A 53 -3.77 -3.77 0.89
C TRP A 53 -2.74 -3.67 2.02
N VAL A 54 -1.50 -4.01 1.71
CA VAL A 54 -0.37 -3.93 2.63
C VAL A 54 0.74 -3.12 1.98
N GLY A 55 1.11 -2.02 2.59
CA GLY A 55 2.23 -1.18 2.17
C GLY A 55 3.51 -1.57 2.90
N LEU A 56 4.59 -1.70 2.16
CA LEU A 56 5.86 -2.26 2.61
C LEU A 56 7.03 -1.35 2.24
N LEU A 57 8.05 -1.32 3.07
CA LEU A 57 9.36 -0.80 2.68
C LEU A 57 10.14 -1.88 1.94
N GLY A 58 10.67 -1.56 0.76
CA GLY A 58 11.39 -2.46 -0.13
C GLY A 58 10.52 -3.54 -0.79
N GLY A 59 9.27 -3.68 -0.36
CA GLY A 59 8.31 -4.67 -0.85
C GLY A 59 7.26 -4.13 -1.83
N GLY A 60 7.08 -2.82 -1.87
CA GLY A 60 6.02 -2.17 -2.63
C GLY A 60 4.64 -2.42 -2.03
N LEU A 61 3.64 -2.52 -2.89
CA LEU A 61 2.27 -2.80 -2.52
C LEU A 61 1.96 -4.29 -2.64
N ASN A 62 1.24 -4.83 -1.66
CA ASN A 62 0.70 -6.19 -1.69
C ASN A 62 -0.81 -6.17 -1.50
N LEU A 63 -1.52 -6.98 -2.27
CA LEU A 63 -2.95 -7.23 -2.12
C LEU A 63 -3.13 -8.61 -1.47
N ILE A 64 -3.86 -8.65 -0.35
CA ILE A 64 -4.22 -9.92 0.27
C ILE A 64 -5.30 -10.60 -0.58
N SER A 65 -5.09 -11.86 -0.91
CA SER A 65 -6.09 -12.74 -1.49
C SER A 65 -6.30 -13.95 -0.61
N GLU A 66 -7.54 -14.36 -0.45
CA GLU A 66 -7.89 -15.55 0.33
C GLU A 66 -8.63 -16.54 -0.58
N ALA A 67 -8.15 -17.78 -0.58
CA ALA A 67 -8.77 -18.88 -1.29
C ALA A 67 -8.73 -20.15 -0.43
N ASN A 68 -9.89 -20.75 -0.20
CA ASN A 68 -10.05 -21.97 0.62
C ASN A 68 -9.39 -21.86 2.01
N GLY A 69 -9.53 -20.69 2.66
CA GLY A 69 -8.93 -20.42 3.98
C GLY A 69 -7.41 -20.21 3.97
N THR A 70 -6.80 -20.16 2.79
CA THR A 70 -5.37 -19.89 2.62
C THR A 70 -5.16 -18.45 2.18
N ILE A 71 -4.36 -17.71 2.93
CA ILE A 71 -3.95 -16.34 2.60
C ILE A 71 -2.72 -16.38 1.69
N ALA A 72 -2.81 -15.62 0.60
CA ALA A 72 -1.74 -15.34 -0.34
C ALA A 72 -1.61 -13.84 -0.57
N PHE A 73 -0.44 -13.39 -1.00
CA PHE A 73 -0.15 -11.99 -1.28
C PHE A 73 0.14 -11.83 -2.77
N LYS A 74 -0.66 -10.97 -3.42
CA LYS A 74 -0.42 -10.55 -4.80
C LYS A 74 0.44 -9.30 -4.80
N HIS A 75 1.55 -9.33 -5.50
CA HIS A 75 2.52 -8.24 -5.57
C HIS A 75 3.21 -8.20 -6.94
N LYS A 76 4.16 -7.33 -7.14
CA LYS A 76 4.88 -7.09 -8.40
C LYS A 76 5.40 -8.35 -9.12
N TYR A 77 5.65 -9.45 -8.41
CA TYR A 77 6.19 -10.67 -9.02
C TYR A 77 5.12 -11.69 -9.41
N ASN A 78 3.89 -11.58 -8.89
CA ASN A 78 2.87 -12.62 -9.06
C ASN A 78 1.44 -12.12 -9.28
N GLY A 79 1.20 -10.80 -9.36
CA GLY A 79 -0.17 -10.30 -9.49
C GLY A 79 -0.28 -8.82 -9.86
N LEU A 80 0.68 -7.98 -9.50
CA LEU A 80 0.68 -6.55 -9.84
C LEU A 80 1.72 -6.31 -10.94
N LYS A 81 1.48 -6.84 -12.13
CA LYS A 81 2.48 -6.92 -13.21
C LYS A 81 2.97 -5.57 -13.72
N GLN A 82 2.12 -4.53 -13.66
CA GLN A 82 2.45 -3.18 -14.11
C GLN A 82 3.02 -2.29 -12.98
N TYR A 83 3.33 -2.88 -11.82
CA TYR A 83 3.88 -2.12 -10.71
C TYR A 83 5.21 -1.44 -11.09
N PRO A 84 5.39 -0.12 -10.81
CA PRO A 84 6.62 0.58 -11.16
C PRO A 84 7.80 0.07 -10.33
N LEU A 85 8.86 -0.38 -11.02
CA LEU A 85 10.05 -0.96 -10.40
C LEU A 85 11.26 -0.01 -10.40
N TYR A 86 11.07 1.22 -10.82
CA TYR A 86 12.10 2.26 -10.84
C TYR A 86 11.95 3.21 -9.66
N GLY A 87 13.00 3.97 -9.36
CA GLY A 87 13.02 4.92 -8.24
C GLY A 87 12.75 4.24 -6.89
N LEU A 88 12.10 4.96 -5.98
CA LEU A 88 11.74 4.50 -4.63
C LEU A 88 10.23 4.18 -4.50
N TYR A 89 9.55 3.81 -5.58
CA TYR A 89 8.14 3.38 -5.55
C TYR A 89 7.91 2.08 -4.78
N MET A 90 8.99 1.35 -4.51
CA MET A 90 8.97 0.16 -3.65
C MET A 90 8.87 0.49 -2.14
N GLU A 91 9.08 1.75 -1.78
CA GLU A 91 9.02 2.27 -0.42
C GLU A 91 7.66 2.89 -0.17
N VAL A 92 6.65 2.06 0.09
CA VAL A 92 5.25 2.50 0.24
C VAL A 92 4.96 2.89 1.68
N ARG A 93 4.44 4.12 1.88
CA ARG A 93 4.22 4.68 3.21
C ARG A 93 2.76 4.84 3.60
N THR A 94 1.89 5.12 2.64
CA THR A 94 0.50 5.49 2.92
C THR A 94 -0.40 5.20 1.73
N MET A 95 -1.71 5.12 1.96
CA MET A 95 -2.70 4.85 0.94
C MET A 95 -4.04 5.45 1.33
N THR A 96 -4.80 5.91 0.36
CA THR A 96 -6.18 6.34 0.53
C THR A 96 -6.97 6.10 -0.75
N GLU A 97 -8.29 6.22 -0.68
CA GLU A 97 -9.20 6.09 -1.82
C GLU A 97 -10.03 7.38 -1.92
N ASP A 98 -10.17 7.93 -3.13
CA ASP A 98 -11.04 9.06 -3.38
C ASP A 98 -12.51 8.64 -3.56
N ASN A 99 -13.38 9.59 -3.90
CA ASN A 99 -14.82 9.31 -4.05
C ASN A 99 -15.15 8.56 -5.35
N ASP A 100 -14.28 8.64 -6.32
CA ASP A 100 -14.44 8.00 -7.62
C ASP A 100 -13.88 6.56 -7.61
N GLY A 101 -13.39 6.10 -6.44
CA GLY A 101 -12.82 4.77 -6.26
C GLY A 101 -11.40 4.65 -6.80
N ARG A 102 -10.73 5.76 -7.14
CA ARG A 102 -9.31 5.75 -7.47
C ARG A 102 -8.49 5.63 -6.21
N ILE A 103 -7.55 4.73 -6.24
CA ILE A 103 -6.61 4.48 -5.14
C ILE A 103 -5.38 5.36 -5.32
N TRP A 104 -5.00 6.06 -4.26
CA TRP A 104 -3.80 6.90 -4.17
C TRP A 104 -2.81 6.30 -3.20
N VAL A 105 -1.56 6.18 -3.61
CA VAL A 105 -0.48 5.56 -2.85
C VAL A 105 0.68 6.52 -2.72
N GLY A 106 1.06 6.83 -1.49
CA GLY A 106 2.23 7.65 -1.19
C GLY A 106 3.48 6.79 -1.02
N THR A 107 4.55 7.18 -1.70
CA THR A 107 5.84 6.49 -1.70
C THR A 107 6.97 7.46 -1.37
N MET A 108 8.18 6.95 -1.23
CA MET A 108 9.37 7.79 -1.06
C MET A 108 9.82 8.48 -2.37
N ASP A 109 9.14 8.26 -3.49
CA ASP A 109 9.45 8.86 -4.79
C ASP A 109 8.23 9.49 -5.48
N GLY A 110 7.27 9.95 -4.72
CA GLY A 110 6.05 10.60 -5.20
C GLY A 110 4.80 9.78 -4.97
N LEU A 111 3.75 10.16 -5.69
CA LEU A 111 2.45 9.48 -5.66
C LEU A 111 2.38 8.43 -6.77
N MET A 112 1.64 7.36 -6.48
CA MET A 112 1.07 6.49 -7.49
C MET A 112 -0.45 6.55 -7.39
N SER A 113 -1.15 6.28 -8.49
CA SER A 113 -2.57 5.99 -8.45
C SER A 113 -2.96 4.87 -9.40
N PHE A 114 -4.14 4.30 -9.18
CA PHE A 114 -4.77 3.34 -10.07
C PHE A 114 -6.29 3.30 -9.84
N ASP A 115 -7.04 2.87 -10.86
CA ASP A 115 -8.46 2.63 -10.73
C ASP A 115 -8.73 1.45 -9.79
N GLY A 116 -9.48 1.70 -8.71
CA GLY A 116 -9.88 0.66 -7.75
C GLY A 116 -10.96 -0.30 -8.27
N HIS A 117 -11.59 -0.04 -9.41
CA HIS A 117 -12.67 -0.87 -9.99
C HIS A 117 -12.17 -2.03 -10.86
N PHE A 118 -10.96 -2.53 -10.63
CA PHE A 118 -10.44 -3.68 -11.35
C PHE A 118 -11.07 -5.00 -10.90
N THR A 119 -11.15 -5.97 -11.81
CA THR A 119 -11.56 -7.36 -11.53
C THR A 119 -10.36 -8.30 -11.41
N ASN A 120 -9.31 -8.03 -12.18
CA ASN A 120 -8.08 -8.80 -12.19
C ASN A 120 -6.91 -7.90 -11.77
N PRO A 121 -6.21 -8.17 -10.66
CA PRO A 121 -5.09 -7.33 -10.20
C PRO A 121 -3.90 -7.30 -11.18
N GLU A 122 -3.79 -8.26 -12.10
CA GLU A 122 -2.74 -8.25 -13.13
C GLU A 122 -2.93 -7.15 -14.19
N GLU A 123 -4.16 -6.62 -14.30
CA GLU A 123 -4.55 -5.59 -15.28
C GLU A 123 -4.45 -4.18 -14.74
N ILE A 124 -4.15 -4.01 -13.44
CA ILE A 124 -4.01 -2.69 -12.83
C ILE A 124 -2.93 -1.88 -13.55
N GLN A 125 -3.33 -0.70 -14.03
CA GLN A 125 -2.43 0.28 -14.62
C GLN A 125 -2.05 1.30 -13.54
N PHE A 126 -0.77 1.38 -13.23
CA PHE A 126 -0.25 2.33 -12.25
C PHE A 126 0.18 3.61 -12.95
N GLU A 127 -0.36 4.74 -12.54
CA GLU A 127 0.09 6.07 -12.92
C GLU A 127 1.00 6.61 -11.81
N THR A 128 2.06 7.32 -12.19
CA THR A 128 3.04 7.86 -11.25
C THR A 128 3.14 9.37 -11.39
N TYR A 129 3.21 10.06 -10.25
CA TYR A 129 3.28 11.52 -10.17
C TYR A 129 4.48 11.89 -9.31
N ARG A 130 5.41 12.59 -9.94
CA ARG A 130 6.64 13.04 -9.31
C ARG A 130 6.85 14.51 -9.65
N GLN A 131 7.18 15.29 -8.65
CA GLN A 131 7.62 16.66 -8.90
C GLN A 131 9.02 16.62 -9.52
N VAL A 132 9.12 17.05 -10.77
CA VAL A 132 10.39 17.24 -11.47
C VAL A 132 10.65 18.74 -11.56
N SER A 133 11.42 19.28 -10.63
CA SER A 133 11.92 20.65 -10.74
C SER A 133 13.44 20.65 -10.64
N GLU A 134 14.11 21.56 -11.34
CA GLU A 134 15.58 21.74 -11.26
C GLU A 134 16.05 22.10 -9.83
N ARG A 135 15.13 22.40 -8.92
CA ARG A 135 15.36 22.74 -7.50
C ARG A 135 14.80 21.73 -6.53
N SER A 136 14.19 20.62 -7.00
CA SER A 136 13.61 19.63 -6.09
C SER A 136 14.71 18.76 -5.48
N ASN A 137 14.85 18.84 -4.18
CA ASN A 137 15.55 17.84 -3.40
C ASN A 137 14.73 16.56 -3.39
N VAL A 138 15.36 15.40 -3.20
CA VAL A 138 14.71 14.08 -3.06
C VAL A 138 13.61 14.10 -1.99
N ALA A 139 13.73 14.99 -0.99
CA ALA A 139 12.74 15.22 0.06
C ALA A 139 11.37 15.67 -0.46
N ASP A 140 11.31 16.37 -1.60
CA ASP A 140 10.04 16.93 -2.12
C ASP A 140 9.11 15.85 -2.70
N ASN A 141 9.60 14.65 -2.93
CA ASN A 141 8.81 13.51 -3.42
C ASN A 141 8.56 12.43 -2.36
N ASP A 142 9.11 12.55 -1.15
CA ASP A 142 8.90 11.57 -0.07
C ASP A 142 7.54 11.82 0.59
N ILE A 143 6.50 11.16 0.09
CA ILE A 143 5.13 11.28 0.60
C ILE A 143 5.02 10.54 1.93
N TYR A 144 4.71 11.27 2.99
CA TYR A 144 4.67 10.72 4.33
C TYR A 144 3.27 10.28 4.75
N VAL A 145 2.25 11.11 4.46
CA VAL A 145 0.85 10.84 4.80
C VAL A 145 -0.08 11.28 3.67
N LEU A 146 -1.05 10.45 3.37
CA LEU A 146 -2.27 10.79 2.63
C LEU A 146 -3.45 10.75 3.59
N TYR A 147 -4.27 11.78 3.59
CA TYR A 147 -5.44 11.87 4.43
C TYR A 147 -6.64 12.39 3.64
N LYS A 148 -7.74 11.62 3.62
CA LYS A 148 -9.02 12.07 3.07
C LYS A 148 -9.86 12.65 4.20
N ASP A 149 -10.24 13.93 4.07
CA ASP A 149 -11.05 14.62 5.06
C ASP A 149 -12.56 14.33 4.88
N SER A 150 -13.39 14.92 5.76
CA SER A 150 -14.84 14.75 5.72
C SER A 150 -15.51 15.41 4.51
N GLU A 151 -14.83 16.32 3.83
CA GLU A 151 -15.25 16.95 2.58
C GLU A 151 -14.73 16.21 1.34
N SER A 152 -14.13 15.03 1.56
CA SER A 152 -13.55 14.16 0.52
C SER A 152 -12.33 14.75 -0.19
N GLN A 153 -11.68 15.72 0.43
CA GLN A 153 -10.45 16.29 -0.07
C GLN A 153 -9.26 15.43 0.39
N ILE A 154 -8.29 15.20 -0.51
CA ILE A 154 -7.08 14.46 -0.16
C ILE A 154 -5.96 15.45 0.14
N TRP A 155 -5.42 15.32 1.33
CA TRP A 155 -4.27 16.07 1.82
C TRP A 155 -3.02 15.23 1.73
N VAL A 156 -1.94 15.83 1.26
CA VAL A 156 -0.65 15.18 1.02
C VAL A 156 0.41 15.84 1.88
N SER A 157 1.00 15.11 2.79
CA SER A 157 2.16 15.55 3.57
C SER A 157 3.44 14.98 2.99
N VAL A 158 4.43 15.84 2.78
CA VAL A 158 5.75 15.48 2.26
C VAL A 158 6.77 15.58 3.39
N PHE A 159 7.72 14.65 3.47
CA PHE A 159 8.75 14.65 4.50
C PHE A 159 9.64 15.90 4.38
N GLY A 160 9.73 16.67 5.45
CA GLY A 160 10.49 17.94 5.47
C GLY A 160 9.88 19.09 4.67
N GLY A 161 8.70 18.88 4.08
CA GLY A 161 8.00 19.84 3.24
C GLY A 161 6.72 20.40 3.87
N VAL A 162 5.86 20.95 3.04
CA VAL A 162 4.58 21.54 3.42
C VAL A 162 3.42 20.58 3.18
N LEU A 163 2.30 20.82 3.84
CA LEU A 163 1.04 20.15 3.56
C LEU A 163 0.46 20.68 2.24
N ASN A 164 0.14 19.80 1.34
CA ASN A 164 -0.48 20.10 0.05
C ASN A 164 -1.88 19.48 -0.02
N LYS A 165 -2.76 20.09 -0.79
CA LYS A 165 -4.04 19.50 -1.18
C LYS A 165 -3.89 18.90 -2.58
N LEU A 166 -4.29 17.65 -2.73
CA LEU A 166 -4.37 17.03 -4.06
C LEU A 166 -5.57 17.63 -4.80
N VAL A 167 -5.31 18.29 -5.92
CA VAL A 167 -6.34 18.79 -6.83
C VAL A 167 -6.24 17.96 -8.09
N HIS A 168 -7.29 17.17 -8.34
CA HIS A 168 -7.42 16.45 -9.60
C HIS A 168 -8.09 17.39 -10.61
N TYR A 169 -7.47 17.57 -11.75
CA TYR A 169 -8.07 18.25 -12.90
C TYR A 169 -8.50 17.17 -13.89
N ASP A 170 -9.78 17.15 -14.21
CA ASP A 170 -10.35 16.34 -15.27
C ASP A 170 -9.83 16.79 -16.65
#